data_03435fd7e91b610cefc2ccc3b8e6c199
#
_entry.id   03435fd7e91b610cefc2ccc3b8e6c199
#
_cell.length_a   1.000
_cell.length_b   1.000
_cell.length_c   1.000
_cell.angle_alpha   90.00
_cell.angle_beta   90.00
_cell.angle_gamma   90.00
#
_symmetry.space_group_name_H-M   'P 1'
#
loop_
_entity.id
_entity.type
_entity.pdbx_description
1 polymer ?
#
loop_
_entity_poly.entity_id
_entity_poly.type
_entity_poly.pdbx_seq_one_letter_code
_entity_poly.pdbx_strand_id
1 'polypeptide(L)' 'MQLSEKELSSINDLLSEEELLTKKFKMLAEQATDTELKDKFTNISERHQQHFNSLYKLLG' A
#
# COMPACT_ATOMS: atom_id res chain seq x y z
N MET A 1 -9.69 16.84 -10.58
CA MET A 1 -9.29 17.41 -9.27
C MET A 1 -8.00 18.20 -9.46
N GLN A 2 -7.94 19.38 -8.88
CA GLN A 2 -6.76 20.22 -8.96
C GLN A 2 -6.05 20.22 -7.60
N LEU A 3 -4.81 19.77 -7.59
CA LEU A 3 -4.04 19.59 -6.36
C LEU A 3 -3.04 20.74 -6.17
N SER A 4 -2.89 21.20 -4.94
CA SER A 4 -1.82 22.11 -4.57
C SER A 4 -0.49 21.36 -4.54
N GLU A 5 0.62 22.10 -4.49
CA GLU A 5 1.95 21.50 -4.38
C GLU A 5 2.10 20.68 -3.11
N LYS A 6 1.55 21.17 -1.99
CA LYS A 6 1.59 20.44 -0.73
C LYS A 6 0.77 19.15 -0.79
N GLU A 7 -0.40 19.21 -1.39
CA GLU A 7 -1.24 18.03 -1.55
C GLU A 7 -0.57 17.00 -2.46
N LEU A 8 0.03 17.45 -3.54
CA LEU A 8 0.76 16.57 -4.46
C LEU A 8 1.94 15.91 -3.75
N SER A 9 2.71 16.68 -2.97
CA SER A 9 3.83 16.15 -2.20
C SER A 9 3.35 15.11 -1.16
N SER A 10 2.24 15.39 -0.49
CA SER A 10 1.65 14.46 0.48
C SER A 10 1.22 13.16 -0.18
N ILE A 11 0.61 13.23 -1.36
CA ILE A 11 0.21 12.03 -2.10
C ILE A 11 1.43 11.21 -2.50
N ASN A 12 2.49 11.86 -2.97
CA ASN A 12 3.72 11.15 -3.33
C ASN A 12 4.34 10.42 -2.14
N ASP A 13 4.34 11.06 -0.96
CA ASP A 13 4.84 10.45 0.27
C ASP A 13 4.00 9.23 0.66
N LEU A 14 2.67 9.37 0.59
CA LEU A 14 1.75 8.28 0.91
C LEU A 14 1.89 7.12 -0.07
N LEU A 15 2.07 7.40 -1.36
CA LEU A 15 2.30 6.36 -2.36
C LEU A 15 3.54 5.53 -2.03
N SER A 16 4.63 6.20 -1.63
CA SER A 16 5.85 5.50 -1.23
C SER A 16 5.63 4.62 -0.01
N GLU A 17 4.91 5.13 1.00
CA GLU A 17 4.60 4.37 2.21
C GLU A 17 3.72 3.15 1.89
N GLU A 18 2.68 3.33 1.08
CA GLU A 18 1.79 2.22 0.72
C GLU A 18 2.53 1.15 -0.08
N GLU A 19 3.44 1.55 -0.96
CA GLU A 19 4.26 0.60 -1.71
C GLU A 19 5.16 -0.22 -0.78
N LEU A 20 5.81 0.43 0.17
CA LEU A 20 6.67 -0.24 1.15
C LEU A 20 5.88 -1.22 2.00
N LEU A 21 4.70 -0.82 2.47
CA LEU A 21 3.84 -1.67 3.28
C LEU A 21 3.31 -2.86 2.50
N THR A 22 2.92 -2.66 1.24
CA THR A 22 2.50 -3.74 0.36
C THR A 22 3.58 -4.80 0.22
N LYS A 23 4.80 -4.38 -0.04
CA LYS A 23 5.95 -5.29 -0.19
C LYS A 23 6.30 -5.99 1.12
N LYS A 24 6.27 -5.25 2.22
CA LYS A 24 6.59 -5.79 3.54
C LYS A 24 5.63 -6.90 3.93
N PHE A 25 4.34 -6.66 3.82
CA PHE A 25 3.34 -7.67 4.20
C PHE A 25 3.32 -8.85 3.25
N LYS A 26 3.62 -8.62 1.96
CA LYS A 26 3.77 -9.71 1.01
C LYS A 26 4.93 -10.62 1.40
N MET A 27 6.05 -10.04 1.78
CA MET A 27 7.23 -10.80 2.23
C MET A 27 6.92 -11.58 3.50
N LEU A 28 6.24 -10.95 4.47
CA LEU A 28 5.83 -11.61 5.71
C LEU A 28 4.89 -12.77 5.42
N ALA A 29 3.98 -12.62 4.48
CA ALA A 29 3.07 -13.70 4.07
C ALA A 29 3.86 -14.88 3.50
N GLU A 30 4.88 -14.61 2.69
CA GLU A 30 5.72 -15.65 2.10
C GLU A 30 6.54 -16.39 3.16
N GLN A 31 6.95 -15.70 4.22
CA GLN A 31 7.76 -16.27 5.31
C GLN A 31 6.91 -16.98 6.37
N ALA A 32 5.64 -16.68 6.46
CA ALA A 32 4.77 -17.25 7.48
C ALA A 32 4.56 -18.75 7.25
N THR A 33 4.68 -19.53 8.31
CA THR A 33 4.42 -20.98 8.26
C THR A 33 2.99 -21.28 8.70
N ASP A 34 2.42 -20.43 9.54
CA ASP A 34 1.03 -20.56 9.99
C ASP A 34 0.09 -20.06 8.90
N THR A 35 -0.87 -20.88 8.49
CA THR A 35 -1.77 -20.57 7.39
C THR A 35 -2.67 -19.38 7.68
N GLU A 36 -3.18 -19.28 8.91
CA GLU A 36 -4.04 -18.16 9.28
C GLU A 36 -3.29 -16.84 9.27
N LEU A 37 -2.06 -16.85 9.78
CA LEU A 37 -1.20 -15.66 9.78
C LEU A 37 -0.82 -15.26 8.35
N LYS A 38 -0.51 -16.24 7.51
CA LYS A 38 -0.20 -16.01 6.10
C LYS A 38 -1.36 -15.31 5.40
N ASP A 39 -2.59 -15.78 5.63
CA ASP A 39 -3.79 -15.19 5.03
C ASP A 39 -3.99 -13.76 5.51
N LYS A 40 -3.77 -13.50 6.79
CA LYS A 40 -3.89 -12.14 7.33
C LYS A 40 -2.88 -11.18 6.71
N PHE A 41 -1.62 -11.60 6.59
CA PHE A 41 -0.59 -10.78 5.96
C PHE A 41 -0.90 -10.52 4.50
N THR A 42 -1.40 -11.53 3.78
CA THR A 42 -1.80 -11.39 2.39
C THR A 42 -2.93 -10.35 2.25
N ASN A 43 -3.93 -10.43 3.12
CA ASN A 43 -5.05 -9.48 3.11
C ASN A 43 -4.59 -8.05 3.38
N ILE A 44 -3.67 -7.88 4.32
CA ILE A 44 -3.13 -6.54 4.64
C ILE A 44 -2.34 -6.00 3.44
N SER A 45 -1.53 -6.83 2.81
CA SER A 45 -0.78 -6.45 1.61
C SER A 45 -1.72 -5.98 0.49
N GLU A 46 -2.80 -6.72 0.26
CA GLU A 46 -3.79 -6.37 -0.76
C GLU A 46 -4.48 -5.05 -0.45
N ARG A 47 -4.79 -4.77 0.81
CA ARG A 47 -5.38 -3.50 1.22
C ARG A 47 -4.45 -2.33 0.95
N HIS A 48 -3.17 -2.49 1.24
CA HIS A 48 -2.19 -1.44 0.96
C HIS A 48 -2.01 -1.22 -0.53
N GLN A 49 -2.09 -2.27 -1.34
CA GLN A 49 -2.09 -2.14 -2.79
C GLN A 49 -3.30 -1.37 -3.28
N GLN A 50 -4.48 -1.62 -2.71
CA GLN A 50 -5.70 -0.90 -3.04
C GLN A 50 -5.60 0.57 -2.66
N HIS A 51 -5.02 0.87 -1.50
CA HIS A 51 -4.76 2.25 -1.07
C HIS A 51 -3.82 2.95 -2.04
N PHE A 52 -2.76 2.28 -2.45
CA PHE A 52 -1.84 2.80 -3.46
C PHE A 52 -2.59 3.15 -4.75
N ASN A 53 -3.39 2.22 -5.25
CA ASN A 53 -4.15 2.42 -6.49
C ASN A 53 -5.10 3.60 -6.38
N SER A 54 -5.79 3.75 -5.25
CA SER A 54 -6.74 4.84 -5.01
C SER A 54 -6.03 6.19 -4.97
N LEU A 55 -4.89 6.25 -4.30
CA LEU A 55 -4.08 7.48 -4.25
C LEU A 55 -3.50 7.83 -5.61
N TYR A 56 -3.03 6.83 -6.34
CA TYR A 56 -2.44 7.02 -7.66
C TYR A 56 -3.44 7.66 -8.64
N LYS A 57 -4.70 7.26 -8.56
CA LYS A 57 -5.77 7.82 -9.40
C LYS A 57 -5.95 9.31 -9.21
N LEU A 58 -5.60 9.84 -8.03
CA LEU A 58 -5.71 11.28 -7.76
C LEU A 58 -4.72 12.10 -8.58
N LEU A 59 -3.69 11.48 -9.13
CA LEU A 59 -2.69 12.15 -9.95
C LEU A 59 -3.14 12.38 -11.40
N GLY A 60 -4.29 11.88 -11.76
CA GLY A 60 -4.88 12.15 -13.06
C GLY A 60 -5.13 10.94 -13.89
#